data_d7f70c9b3dfcb12c51afd61e3e477aea
#
_entry.id   d7f70c9b3dfcb12c51afd61e3e477aea
#
_cell.length_a   1.000
_cell.length_b   1.000
_cell.length_c   1.000
_cell.angle_alpha   90.00
_cell.angle_beta   90.00
_cell.angle_gamma   90.00
#
_symmetry.space_group_name_H-M   'P 1'
#
loop_
_entity.id
_entity.type
_entity.pdbx_description
1 polymer ?
#
loop_
_entity_poly.entity_id
_entity_poly.type
_entity_poly.pdbx_seq_one_letter_code
_entity_poly.pdbx_strand_id
1 'polypeptide(L)'
;MTATVTHAVSNAVSTAVSKAANDIIDTGYAVVKLSDIDANRLQNALATANRFFERPLEDKVAHGSTDHNYGYRPFGIEYSATPDRPDMNECFTLWSSRLDLIPNAADIQDVTDAFLRWRDSLAPLVQAILDEVARAFSAGRAPEFEKASYLQMNYCLLTPAERDLLQDKHEDGHMVTVLHATAPGLEIYVNDEVVPMLPDHDEIVIMPGSVLTALSGGKIAPLYHQVRNHGLSDRQSLMYFVNPEVEAPLFSWIDSPDGTRADIREHVQNAPTMFGLPPVEAL
;
A
#
# COMPACT_ATOMS: atom_id res chain seq x y z
N MET A 1 16.47 36.14 -0.68
CA MET A 1 16.66 34.83 0.00
C MET A 1 15.54 33.82 -0.30
N THR A 2 14.28 34.20 -0.46
CA THR A 2 13.13 33.29 -0.71
C THR A 2 13.23 32.48 -2.03
N ALA A 3 13.64 33.08 -3.15
CA ALA A 3 13.69 32.41 -4.46
C ALA A 3 14.75 31.29 -4.54
N THR A 4 15.87 31.44 -3.86
CA THR A 4 16.97 30.44 -3.87
C THR A 4 16.61 29.20 -3.04
N VAL A 5 15.86 29.38 -1.93
CA VAL A 5 15.39 28.27 -1.08
C VAL A 5 14.33 27.45 -1.82
N THR A 6 13.38 28.12 -2.50
CA THR A 6 12.31 27.44 -3.26
C THR A 6 12.89 26.60 -4.42
N HIS A 7 13.91 27.09 -5.11
CA HIS A 7 14.59 26.34 -6.20
C HIS A 7 15.37 25.13 -5.67
N ALA A 8 16.04 25.25 -4.52
CA ALA A 8 16.77 24.14 -3.91
C ALA A 8 15.84 23.01 -3.43
N VAL A 9 14.70 23.36 -2.84
CA VAL A 9 13.68 22.39 -2.41
C VAL A 9 13.05 21.69 -3.61
N SER A 10 12.71 22.41 -4.69
CA SER A 10 12.18 21.82 -5.92
C SER A 10 13.15 20.85 -6.57
N ASN A 11 14.45 21.18 -6.62
CA ASN A 11 15.47 20.30 -7.18
C ASN A 11 15.68 19.04 -6.31
N ALA A 12 15.65 19.16 -4.98
CA ALA A 12 15.82 18.02 -4.08
C ALA A 12 14.65 17.03 -4.22
N VAL A 13 13.42 17.52 -4.30
CA VAL A 13 12.21 16.67 -4.52
C VAL A 13 12.30 15.97 -5.88
N SER A 14 12.65 16.69 -6.95
CA SER A 14 12.81 16.10 -8.29
C SER A 14 13.87 15.00 -8.31
N THR A 15 14.99 15.19 -7.61
CA THR A 15 16.07 14.17 -7.51
C THR A 15 15.59 12.93 -6.74
N ALA A 16 14.84 13.10 -5.63
CA ALA A 16 14.30 11.99 -4.86
C ALA A 16 13.27 11.18 -5.66
N VAL A 17 12.40 11.86 -6.40
CA VAL A 17 11.41 11.24 -7.30
C VAL A 17 12.10 10.40 -8.37
N SER A 18 13.07 10.98 -9.10
CA SER A 18 13.80 10.25 -10.16
C SER A 18 14.59 9.08 -9.59
N LYS A 19 15.21 9.24 -8.40
CA LYS A 19 15.88 8.12 -7.74
C LYS A 19 14.92 6.99 -7.42
N ALA A 20 13.78 7.28 -6.80
CA ALA A 20 12.79 6.27 -6.43
C ALA A 20 12.23 5.54 -7.67
N ALA A 21 11.97 6.25 -8.75
CA ALA A 21 11.53 5.63 -10.01
C ALA A 21 12.58 4.69 -10.59
N ASN A 22 13.85 5.10 -10.60
CA ASN A 22 14.95 4.23 -11.06
C ASN A 22 15.13 3.03 -10.15
N ASP A 23 15.09 3.21 -8.82
CA ASP A 23 15.19 2.11 -7.86
C ASP A 23 14.07 1.05 -8.11
N ILE A 24 12.81 1.49 -8.34
CA ILE A 24 11.70 0.59 -8.68
C ILE A 24 12.00 -0.20 -9.96
N ILE A 25 12.53 0.45 -11.00
CA ILE A 25 12.82 -0.19 -12.29
C ILE A 25 14.01 -1.16 -12.18
N ASP A 26 15.07 -0.75 -11.48
CA ASP A 26 16.35 -1.46 -11.47
C ASP A 26 16.45 -2.52 -10.38
N THR A 27 15.84 -2.28 -9.21
CA THR A 27 15.96 -3.15 -8.03
C THR A 27 14.64 -3.79 -7.58
N GLY A 28 13.51 -3.33 -8.12
CA GLY A 28 12.18 -3.84 -7.78
C GLY A 28 11.55 -3.24 -6.53
N TYR A 29 12.14 -2.20 -5.92
CA TYR A 29 11.54 -1.45 -4.80
C TYR A 29 12.26 -0.11 -4.63
N ALA A 30 11.66 0.81 -3.86
CA ALA A 30 12.32 2.03 -3.44
C ALA A 30 12.11 2.30 -1.95
N VAL A 31 13.13 2.86 -1.28
CA VAL A 31 13.00 3.46 0.05
C VAL A 31 13.06 4.98 -0.12
N VAL A 32 12.02 5.66 0.38
CA VAL A 32 11.85 7.10 0.19
C VAL A 32 11.75 7.80 1.53
N LYS A 33 12.62 8.78 1.73
CA LYS A 33 12.58 9.65 2.89
C LYS A 33 11.50 10.71 2.74
N LEU A 34 10.63 10.81 3.74
CA LEU A 34 9.55 11.78 3.82
C LEU A 34 10.06 13.18 4.23
N SER A 35 9.30 14.20 3.89
CA SER A 35 9.48 15.51 4.54
C SER A 35 9.07 15.45 6.02
N ASP A 36 9.57 16.37 6.84
CA ASP A 36 9.19 16.45 8.26
C ASP A 36 7.66 16.56 8.45
N ILE A 37 6.98 17.23 7.52
CA ILE A 37 5.51 17.39 7.56
C ILE A 37 4.84 16.04 7.30
N ASP A 38 5.28 15.29 6.31
CA ASP A 38 4.69 14.01 5.93
C ASP A 38 5.03 12.92 6.95
N ALA A 39 6.26 12.93 7.50
CA ALA A 39 6.64 12.07 8.61
C ALA A 39 5.76 12.32 9.86
N ASN A 40 5.49 13.57 10.20
CA ASN A 40 4.58 13.90 11.31
C ASN A 40 3.14 13.43 11.06
N ARG A 41 2.65 13.50 9.81
CA ARG A 41 1.32 12.98 9.42
C ARG A 41 1.27 11.46 9.53
N LEU A 42 2.32 10.77 9.09
CA LEU A 42 2.48 9.33 9.28
C LEU A 42 2.42 8.95 10.76
N GLN A 43 3.23 9.58 11.60
CA GLN A 43 3.26 9.29 13.03
C GLN A 43 1.90 9.57 13.71
N ASN A 44 1.18 10.62 13.29
CA ASN A 44 -0.16 10.89 13.78
C ASN A 44 -1.17 9.82 13.36
N ALA A 45 -1.09 9.32 12.12
CA ALA A 45 -1.95 8.24 11.64
C ALA A 45 -1.70 6.95 12.43
N LEU A 46 -0.44 6.57 12.66
CA LEU A 46 -0.05 5.41 13.45
C LEU A 46 -0.56 5.51 14.90
N ALA A 47 -0.33 6.66 15.56
CA ALA A 47 -0.77 6.86 16.95
C ALA A 47 -2.30 6.86 17.08
N THR A 48 -3.02 7.38 16.09
CA THR A 48 -4.48 7.39 16.10
C THR A 48 -5.04 5.99 15.85
N ALA A 49 -4.45 5.24 14.92
CA ALA A 49 -4.81 3.84 14.70
C ALA A 49 -4.56 2.97 15.93
N ASN A 50 -3.43 3.16 16.64
CA ASN A 50 -3.16 2.41 17.86
C ASN A 50 -4.28 2.57 18.88
N ARG A 51 -4.75 3.78 19.14
CA ARG A 51 -5.89 4.03 20.05
C ARG A 51 -7.17 3.35 19.59
N PHE A 52 -7.39 3.21 18.28
CA PHE A 52 -8.53 2.47 17.74
C PHE A 52 -8.39 0.96 18.01
N PHE A 53 -7.22 0.38 17.75
CA PHE A 53 -7.01 -1.07 17.95
C PHE A 53 -7.01 -1.48 19.44
N GLU A 54 -6.70 -0.56 20.36
CA GLU A 54 -6.80 -0.77 21.80
C GLU A 54 -8.24 -0.80 22.33
N ARG A 55 -9.24 -0.42 21.53
CA ARG A 55 -10.67 -0.48 21.93
C ARG A 55 -11.12 -1.93 22.13
N PRO A 56 -12.17 -2.17 22.95
CA PRO A 56 -12.83 -3.48 23.03
C PRO A 56 -13.25 -4.01 21.67
N LEU A 57 -13.25 -5.32 21.49
CA LEU A 57 -13.56 -5.95 20.20
C LEU A 57 -14.95 -5.56 19.67
N GLU A 58 -15.94 -5.52 20.56
CA GLU A 58 -17.33 -5.13 20.25
C GLU A 58 -17.41 -3.71 19.67
N ASP A 59 -16.59 -2.78 20.17
CA ASP A 59 -16.54 -1.41 19.64
C ASP A 59 -15.91 -1.39 18.26
N LYS A 60 -14.82 -2.14 18.05
CA LYS A 60 -14.14 -2.20 16.75
C LYS A 60 -15.01 -2.83 15.66
N VAL A 61 -15.69 -3.93 15.98
CA VAL A 61 -16.55 -4.65 15.01
C VAL A 61 -17.71 -3.79 14.52
N ALA A 62 -18.19 -2.83 15.32
CA ALA A 62 -19.24 -1.89 14.92
C ALA A 62 -18.83 -1.00 13.73
N HIS A 63 -17.54 -0.92 13.41
CA HIS A 63 -16.99 -0.12 12.30
C HIS A 63 -16.50 -0.97 11.12
N GLY A 64 -16.87 -2.24 11.03
CA GLY A 64 -16.53 -3.15 9.92
C GLY A 64 -17.74 -3.44 9.04
N SER A 65 -17.57 -3.42 7.71
CA SER A 65 -18.60 -3.89 6.77
C SER A 65 -18.77 -5.41 6.82
N THR A 66 -19.93 -5.90 6.41
CA THR A 66 -20.24 -7.34 6.45
C THR A 66 -19.41 -8.18 5.46
N ASP A 67 -18.91 -7.56 4.39
CA ASP A 67 -18.05 -8.17 3.40
C ASP A 67 -16.55 -8.01 3.72
N HIS A 68 -16.22 -7.37 4.85
CA HIS A 68 -14.86 -7.10 5.32
C HIS A 68 -13.98 -6.22 4.41
N ASN A 69 -14.54 -5.57 3.39
CA ASN A 69 -13.79 -4.69 2.49
C ASN A 69 -13.60 -3.26 3.03
N TYR A 70 -14.44 -2.84 3.99
CA TYR A 70 -14.47 -1.46 4.48
C TYR A 70 -14.45 -1.42 6.01
N GLY A 71 -13.60 -0.58 6.57
CA GLY A 71 -13.47 -0.40 8.01
C GLY A 71 -12.72 -1.55 8.68
N TYR A 72 -13.12 -1.87 9.90
CA TYR A 72 -12.46 -2.88 10.72
C TYR A 72 -12.68 -4.31 10.20
N ARG A 73 -11.60 -5.07 10.16
CA ARG A 73 -11.57 -6.50 9.82
C ARG A 73 -10.92 -7.25 10.98
N PRO A 74 -11.65 -8.19 11.63
CA PRO A 74 -11.12 -8.95 12.74
C PRO A 74 -10.08 -9.98 12.29
N PHE A 75 -9.28 -10.44 13.24
CA PHE A 75 -8.34 -11.54 13.07
C PHE A 75 -9.00 -12.79 12.45
N GLY A 76 -8.26 -13.47 11.58
CA GLY A 76 -8.68 -14.74 10.98
C GLY A 76 -9.54 -14.62 9.72
N ILE A 77 -9.73 -13.44 9.20
CA ILE A 77 -10.48 -13.20 7.95
C ILE A 77 -9.55 -13.13 6.74
N GLU A 78 -8.47 -12.37 6.85
CA GLU A 78 -7.50 -12.17 5.75
C GLU A 78 -6.49 -13.32 5.72
N TYR A 79 -6.04 -13.67 4.53
CA TYR A 79 -4.94 -14.62 4.34
C TYR A 79 -4.12 -14.24 3.09
N SER A 80 -2.81 -14.34 3.19
CA SER A 80 -1.88 -14.05 2.08
C SER A 80 -1.69 -15.23 1.13
N ALA A 81 -1.73 -16.47 1.62
CA ALA A 81 -1.49 -17.64 0.82
C ALA A 81 -2.69 -18.60 0.74
N THR A 82 -3.18 -19.10 1.87
CA THR A 82 -4.26 -20.09 1.92
C THR A 82 -5.25 -19.80 3.04
N PRO A 83 -6.57 -20.09 2.85
CA PRO A 83 -7.61 -19.78 3.84
C PRO A 83 -7.45 -20.46 5.19
N ASP A 84 -6.79 -21.63 5.24
CA ASP A 84 -6.52 -22.38 6.45
C ASP A 84 -5.32 -21.86 7.26
N ARG A 85 -4.63 -20.84 6.71
CA ARG A 85 -3.51 -20.17 7.34
C ARG A 85 -3.71 -18.64 7.32
N PRO A 86 -4.65 -18.12 8.14
CA PRO A 86 -4.94 -16.70 8.16
C PRO A 86 -3.74 -15.88 8.64
N ASP A 87 -3.67 -14.64 8.17
CA ASP A 87 -2.69 -13.65 8.61
C ASP A 87 -2.89 -13.32 10.09
N MET A 88 -1.79 -13.08 10.80
CA MET A 88 -1.79 -12.89 12.25
C MET A 88 -1.95 -11.41 12.62
N ASN A 89 -2.95 -10.77 12.01
CA ASN A 89 -3.30 -9.39 12.27
C ASN A 89 -4.83 -9.17 12.26
N GLU A 90 -5.25 -8.14 12.93
CA GLU A 90 -6.49 -7.44 12.65
C GLU A 90 -6.16 -6.19 11.83
N CYS A 91 -7.09 -5.66 11.05
CA CYS A 91 -6.81 -4.50 10.24
C CYS A 91 -7.98 -3.53 10.14
N PHE A 92 -7.68 -2.33 9.64
CA PHE A 92 -8.66 -1.30 9.30
C PHE A 92 -8.40 -0.82 7.88
N THR A 93 -9.41 -0.91 7.02
CA THR A 93 -9.33 -0.55 5.60
C THR A 93 -10.17 0.69 5.31
N LEU A 94 -9.58 1.67 4.64
CA LEU A 94 -10.23 2.93 4.28
C LEU A 94 -10.04 3.22 2.79
N TRP A 95 -11.11 3.09 2.02
CA TRP A 95 -11.15 3.48 0.61
C TRP A 95 -11.32 4.99 0.49
N SER A 96 -10.44 5.62 -0.26
CA SER A 96 -10.33 7.08 -0.35
C SER A 96 -11.63 7.79 -0.76
N SER A 97 -12.41 7.16 -1.63
CA SER A 97 -13.65 7.70 -2.17
C SER A 97 -14.92 7.15 -1.51
N ARG A 98 -14.81 6.19 -0.56
CA ARG A 98 -15.95 5.43 -0.05
C ARG A 98 -16.00 5.36 1.48
N LEU A 99 -15.87 6.52 2.13
CA LEU A 99 -16.10 6.62 3.60
C LEU A 99 -17.53 6.24 4.01
N ASP A 100 -18.48 6.43 3.11
CA ASP A 100 -19.90 6.08 3.28
C ASP A 100 -20.13 4.58 3.50
N LEU A 101 -19.17 3.73 3.11
CA LEU A 101 -19.24 2.27 3.28
C LEU A 101 -18.68 1.78 4.62
N ILE A 102 -18.05 2.65 5.41
CA ILE A 102 -17.60 2.31 6.75
C ILE A 102 -18.78 2.52 7.72
N PRO A 103 -19.28 1.46 8.39
CA PRO A 103 -20.35 1.61 9.37
C PRO A 103 -19.93 2.56 10.50
N ASN A 104 -20.84 3.43 10.93
CA ASN A 104 -20.63 4.38 12.03
C ASN A 104 -19.34 5.22 11.89
N ALA A 105 -18.95 5.60 10.66
CA ALA A 105 -17.70 6.34 10.40
C ALA A 105 -17.59 7.65 11.20
N ALA A 106 -18.74 8.29 11.54
CA ALA A 106 -18.75 9.52 12.33
C ALA A 106 -18.16 9.34 13.75
N ASP A 107 -18.24 8.13 14.34
CA ASP A 107 -17.74 7.85 15.69
C ASP A 107 -16.22 7.62 15.74
N ILE A 108 -15.59 7.50 14.56
CA ILE A 108 -14.15 7.30 14.37
C ILE A 108 -13.56 8.34 13.41
N GLN A 109 -14.13 9.54 13.38
CA GLN A 109 -13.68 10.60 12.46
C GLN A 109 -12.21 10.97 12.68
N ASP A 110 -11.69 10.88 13.90
CA ASP A 110 -10.28 11.11 14.20
C ASP A 110 -9.36 10.12 13.44
N VAL A 111 -9.76 8.85 13.32
CA VAL A 111 -9.03 7.82 12.57
C VAL A 111 -9.08 8.10 11.07
N THR A 112 -10.29 8.27 10.53
CA THR A 112 -10.49 8.50 9.09
C THR A 112 -9.80 9.78 8.63
N ASP A 113 -9.91 10.86 9.40
CA ASP A 113 -9.25 12.13 9.11
C ASP A 113 -7.71 12.04 9.16
N ALA A 114 -7.15 11.29 10.12
CA ALA A 114 -5.71 11.12 10.22
C ALA A 114 -5.15 10.34 9.01
N PHE A 115 -5.86 9.28 8.59
CA PHE A 115 -5.50 8.48 7.42
C PHE A 115 -5.60 9.29 6.13
N LEU A 116 -6.69 10.03 5.93
CA LEU A 116 -6.86 10.86 4.75
C LEU A 116 -5.82 11.96 4.67
N ARG A 117 -5.51 12.64 5.78
CA ARG A 117 -4.45 13.67 5.80
C ARG A 117 -3.08 13.09 5.43
N TRP A 118 -2.76 11.87 5.85
CA TRP A 118 -1.53 11.21 5.44
C TRP A 118 -1.55 10.87 3.96
N ARG A 119 -2.62 10.21 3.48
CA ARG A 119 -2.81 9.90 2.06
C ARG A 119 -2.69 11.14 1.16
N ASP A 120 -3.38 12.24 1.50
CA ASP A 120 -3.40 13.48 0.72
C ASP A 120 -2.01 14.12 0.60
N SER A 121 -1.17 13.95 1.61
CA SER A 121 0.21 14.44 1.55
C SER A 121 1.11 13.53 0.71
N LEU A 122 0.82 12.23 0.69
CA LEU A 122 1.64 11.23 0.02
C LEU A 122 1.30 11.06 -1.46
N ALA A 123 0.02 11.19 -1.83
CA ALA A 123 -0.45 10.94 -3.19
C ALA A 123 0.28 11.76 -4.29
N PRO A 124 0.61 13.05 -4.11
CA PRO A 124 1.39 13.80 -5.09
C PRO A 124 2.81 13.26 -5.30
N LEU A 125 3.46 12.80 -4.24
CA LEU A 125 4.78 12.17 -4.34
C LEU A 125 4.72 10.84 -5.10
N VAL A 126 3.74 10.01 -4.76
CA VAL A 126 3.51 8.72 -5.43
C VAL A 126 3.18 8.92 -6.91
N GLN A 127 2.30 9.88 -7.24
CA GLN A 127 1.98 10.22 -8.63
C GLN A 127 3.23 10.65 -9.40
N ALA A 128 4.07 11.51 -8.81
CA ALA A 128 5.29 11.98 -9.47
C ALA A 128 6.28 10.82 -9.74
N ILE A 129 6.43 9.89 -8.79
CA ILE A 129 7.28 8.70 -8.95
C ILE A 129 6.72 7.80 -10.07
N LEU A 130 5.42 7.50 -10.05
CA LEU A 130 4.77 6.66 -11.06
C LEU A 130 4.80 7.31 -12.45
N ASP A 131 4.69 8.63 -12.55
CA ASP A 131 4.85 9.36 -13.81
C ASP A 131 6.27 9.23 -14.38
N GLU A 132 7.32 9.22 -13.53
CA GLU A 132 8.69 8.93 -13.97
C GLU A 132 8.84 7.49 -14.45
N VAL A 133 8.26 6.52 -13.70
CA VAL A 133 8.24 5.12 -14.14
C VAL A 133 7.55 4.98 -15.48
N ALA A 134 6.35 5.57 -15.65
CA ALA A 134 5.60 5.52 -16.91
C ALA A 134 6.38 6.13 -18.09
N ARG A 135 7.09 7.25 -17.86
CA ARG A 135 7.95 7.89 -18.87
C ARG A 135 9.10 6.99 -19.33
N ALA A 136 9.67 6.19 -18.45
CA ALA A 136 10.70 5.21 -18.83
C ALA A 136 10.16 4.17 -19.82
N PHE A 137 8.84 3.93 -19.84
CA PHE A 137 8.14 3.06 -20.80
C PHE A 137 7.43 3.83 -21.93
N SER A 138 7.78 5.10 -22.14
CA SER A 138 7.17 5.97 -23.17
C SER A 138 5.66 6.18 -23.03
N ALA A 139 5.10 5.98 -21.83
CA ALA A 139 3.67 6.12 -21.57
C ALA A 139 3.22 7.56 -21.25
N GLY A 140 4.16 8.48 -21.10
CA GLY A 140 3.88 9.88 -20.81
C GLY A 140 3.52 10.15 -19.36
N ARG A 141 2.45 9.55 -18.84
CA ARG A 141 1.97 9.71 -17.46
C ARG A 141 1.37 8.40 -16.93
N ALA A 142 1.49 8.16 -15.64
CA ALA A 142 0.80 7.09 -14.97
C ALA A 142 -0.73 7.34 -14.91
N PRO A 143 -1.55 6.28 -14.80
CA PRO A 143 -3.00 6.42 -14.63
C PRO A 143 -3.36 7.19 -13.36
N GLU A 144 -4.53 7.83 -13.35
CA GLU A 144 -5.15 8.34 -12.11
C GLU A 144 -5.48 7.15 -11.20
N PHE A 145 -5.35 7.33 -9.89
CA PHE A 145 -5.48 6.22 -8.93
C PHE A 145 -6.27 6.56 -7.66
N GLU A 146 -6.72 7.80 -7.49
CA GLU A 146 -7.28 8.23 -6.21
C GLU A 146 -8.51 7.45 -5.77
N LYS A 147 -9.45 7.18 -6.70
CA LYS A 147 -10.72 6.51 -6.37
C LYS A 147 -10.58 5.01 -6.11
N ALA A 148 -9.69 4.34 -6.87
CA ALA A 148 -9.48 2.91 -6.79
C ALA A 148 -8.42 2.50 -5.74
N SER A 149 -7.89 3.46 -5.01
CA SER A 149 -6.85 3.24 -4.00
C SER A 149 -7.40 3.27 -2.60
N TYR A 150 -6.76 2.53 -1.68
CA TYR A 150 -7.19 2.46 -0.29
C TYR A 150 -6.00 2.38 0.67
N LEU A 151 -6.25 2.79 1.90
CA LEU A 151 -5.34 2.65 3.03
C LEU A 151 -5.70 1.41 3.83
N GLN A 152 -4.71 0.69 4.32
CA GLN A 152 -4.90 -0.38 5.27
C GLN A 152 -3.87 -0.27 6.39
N MET A 153 -4.36 -0.34 7.61
CA MET A 153 -3.54 -0.48 8.80
C MET A 153 -3.66 -1.89 9.33
N ASN A 154 -2.54 -2.59 9.43
CA ASN A 154 -2.45 -3.88 10.10
C ASN A 154 -1.90 -3.71 11.51
N TYR A 155 -2.56 -4.34 12.46
CA TYR A 155 -2.13 -4.45 13.86
C TYR A 155 -1.88 -5.93 14.17
N CYS A 156 -0.61 -6.30 14.35
CA CYS A 156 -0.25 -7.69 14.55
C CYS A 156 -0.42 -8.09 16.01
N LEU A 157 -1.19 -9.15 16.22
CA LEU A 157 -1.42 -9.74 17.52
C LEU A 157 -0.18 -10.53 17.99
N LEU A 158 -0.04 -10.66 19.31
CA LEU A 158 0.91 -11.59 19.90
C LEU A 158 0.55 -13.01 19.46
N THR A 159 1.48 -13.69 18.81
CA THR A 159 1.28 -15.01 18.23
C THR A 159 2.06 -16.08 18.99
N PRO A 160 1.57 -17.34 18.95
CA PRO A 160 2.34 -18.46 19.47
C PRO A 160 3.72 -18.56 18.82
N ALA A 161 4.72 -19.00 19.58
CA ALA A 161 6.11 -19.10 19.10
C ALA A 161 6.26 -20.11 17.93
N GLU A 162 5.32 -21.04 17.78
CA GLU A 162 5.28 -22.01 16.70
C GLU A 162 4.90 -21.41 15.35
N ARG A 163 4.31 -20.21 15.36
CA ARG A 163 3.97 -19.49 14.13
C ARG A 163 5.20 -18.73 13.66
N ASP A 164 5.82 -19.17 12.58
CA ASP A 164 7.03 -18.58 12.01
C ASP A 164 6.80 -17.26 11.26
N LEU A 165 5.64 -17.13 10.57
CA LEU A 165 5.26 -15.96 9.81
C LEU A 165 3.93 -15.37 10.32
N LEU A 166 3.84 -14.05 10.38
CA LEU A 166 2.60 -13.30 10.61
C LEU A 166 1.77 -13.20 9.33
N GLN A 167 2.46 -13.05 8.18
CA GLN A 167 1.89 -13.08 6.84
C GLN A 167 2.78 -13.96 5.97
N ASP A 168 2.17 -14.88 5.23
CA ASP A 168 2.90 -15.80 4.34
C ASP A 168 3.44 -15.05 3.11
N LYS A 169 4.39 -15.68 2.40
CA LYS A 169 4.97 -15.13 1.17
C LYS A 169 3.90 -14.88 0.12
N HIS A 170 3.79 -13.64 -0.31
CA HIS A 170 2.85 -13.18 -1.35
C HIS A 170 3.44 -12.01 -2.13
N GLU A 171 2.76 -11.60 -3.17
CA GLU A 171 2.91 -10.32 -3.85
C GLU A 171 1.60 -9.54 -3.75
N ASP A 172 1.68 -8.23 -3.84
CA ASP A 172 0.50 -7.37 -3.79
C ASP A 172 -0.15 -7.24 -5.18
N GLY A 173 -1.49 -7.36 -5.23
CA GLY A 173 -2.27 -7.24 -6.45
C GLY A 173 -2.41 -5.81 -7.00
N HIS A 174 -1.62 -4.87 -6.54
CA HIS A 174 -1.78 -3.43 -6.79
C HIS A 174 -0.78 -2.90 -7.82
N MET A 175 -0.91 -1.63 -8.20
CA MET A 175 0.12 -0.95 -9.00
C MET A 175 1.39 -0.79 -8.15
N VAL A 176 1.26 -0.20 -6.98
CA VAL A 176 2.30 -0.19 -5.95
C VAL A 176 1.65 -0.24 -4.57
N THR A 177 2.38 -0.80 -3.62
CA THR A 177 2.11 -0.66 -2.18
C THR A 177 3.13 0.29 -1.59
N VAL A 178 2.64 1.34 -0.94
CA VAL A 178 3.47 2.26 -0.15
C VAL A 178 3.31 1.90 1.31
N LEU A 179 4.39 1.45 1.94
CA LEU A 179 4.35 0.85 3.27
C LEU A 179 5.28 1.55 4.25
N HIS A 180 4.79 1.71 5.50
CA HIS A 180 5.62 1.95 6.69
C HIS A 180 5.31 0.89 7.74
N ALA A 181 6.35 0.36 8.41
CA ALA A 181 6.22 -0.57 9.52
C ALA A 181 6.93 -0.03 10.75
N THR A 182 6.30 -0.17 11.93
CA THR A 182 6.83 0.37 13.19
C THR A 182 7.88 -0.52 13.87
N ALA A 183 7.98 -1.79 13.42
CA ALA A 183 8.86 -2.77 14.03
C ALA A 183 9.31 -3.84 13.02
N PRO A 184 10.38 -4.60 13.31
CA PRO A 184 10.89 -5.65 12.42
C PRO A 184 9.83 -6.70 12.04
N GLY A 185 10.10 -7.40 10.94
CA GLY A 185 9.29 -8.51 10.44
C GLY A 185 9.10 -8.50 8.93
N LEU A 186 9.00 -7.33 8.28
CA LEU A 186 8.96 -7.30 6.83
C LEU A 186 10.25 -7.88 6.24
N GLU A 187 10.09 -8.86 5.37
CA GLU A 187 11.15 -9.48 4.57
C GLU A 187 10.73 -9.41 3.10
N ILE A 188 11.60 -8.88 2.25
CA ILE A 188 11.40 -8.79 0.80
C ILE A 188 12.29 -9.79 0.08
N TYR A 189 11.86 -10.23 -1.11
CA TYR A 189 12.62 -11.16 -1.94
C TYR A 189 13.28 -10.41 -3.09
N VAL A 190 14.61 -10.30 -3.05
CA VAL A 190 15.41 -9.63 -4.08
C VAL A 190 16.40 -10.64 -4.66
N ASN A 191 16.31 -10.92 -5.95
CA ASN A 191 17.17 -11.92 -6.62
C ASN A 191 17.17 -13.29 -5.91
N ASP A 192 15.99 -13.78 -5.49
CA ASP A 192 15.78 -15.01 -4.73
C ASP A 192 16.38 -15.03 -3.29
N GLU A 193 16.94 -13.93 -2.85
CA GLU A 193 17.39 -13.74 -1.47
C GLU A 193 16.34 -13.04 -0.60
N VAL A 194 16.24 -13.47 0.66
CA VAL A 194 15.36 -12.85 1.65
C VAL A 194 16.11 -11.73 2.34
N VAL A 195 15.62 -10.50 2.20
CA VAL A 195 16.22 -9.29 2.75
C VAL A 195 15.28 -8.69 3.80
N PRO A 196 15.69 -8.61 5.08
CA PRO A 196 14.91 -7.89 6.09
C PRO A 196 14.78 -6.41 5.72
N MET A 197 13.57 -5.86 5.89
CA MET A 197 13.24 -4.47 5.58
C MET A 197 12.57 -3.81 6.78
N LEU A 198 13.19 -2.74 7.29
CA LEU A 198 12.60 -1.87 8.30
C LEU A 198 12.90 -0.42 7.92
N PRO A 199 11.91 0.33 7.44
CA PRO A 199 12.11 1.75 7.16
C PRO A 199 12.36 2.53 8.47
N ASP A 200 13.18 3.57 8.37
CA ASP A 200 13.33 4.53 9.47
C ASP A 200 12.00 5.26 9.74
N HIS A 201 11.86 5.90 10.89
CA HIS A 201 10.61 6.54 11.33
C HIS A 201 10.06 7.60 10.37
N ASP A 202 10.88 8.12 9.49
CA ASP A 202 10.59 9.11 8.45
C ASP A 202 10.74 8.56 7.01
N GLU A 203 10.67 7.24 6.86
CA GLU A 203 10.80 6.56 5.58
C GLU A 203 9.57 5.71 5.25
N ILE A 204 9.36 5.51 3.95
CA ILE A 204 8.40 4.57 3.39
C ILE A 204 9.10 3.65 2.40
N VAL A 205 8.56 2.45 2.24
CA VAL A 205 8.97 1.51 1.19
C VAL A 205 7.88 1.50 0.11
N ILE A 206 8.29 1.61 -1.16
CA ILE A 206 7.40 1.49 -2.32
C ILE A 206 7.70 0.17 -3.01
N MET A 207 6.70 -0.71 -3.08
CA MET A 207 6.79 -2.06 -3.61
C MET A 207 5.89 -2.19 -4.86
N PRO A 208 6.44 -2.56 -6.03
CA PRO A 208 5.65 -2.91 -7.21
C PRO A 208 4.75 -4.12 -6.96
N GLY A 209 3.53 -4.05 -7.45
CA GLY A 209 2.60 -5.17 -7.47
C GLY A 209 2.27 -5.63 -8.89
N SER A 210 1.40 -6.63 -9.02
CA SER A 210 1.08 -7.28 -10.29
C SER A 210 0.40 -6.36 -11.30
N VAL A 211 -0.31 -5.31 -10.86
CA VAL A 211 -0.88 -4.30 -11.77
C VAL A 211 0.23 -3.48 -12.45
N LEU A 212 1.29 -3.08 -11.74
CA LEU A 212 2.43 -2.40 -12.38
C LEU A 212 3.18 -3.35 -13.32
N THR A 213 3.27 -4.62 -12.97
CA THR A 213 3.81 -5.66 -13.85
C THR A 213 3.01 -5.73 -15.17
N ALA A 214 1.69 -5.75 -15.09
CA ALA A 214 0.83 -5.75 -16.27
C ALA A 214 0.96 -4.46 -17.09
N LEU A 215 0.99 -3.29 -16.46
CA LEU A 215 1.22 -2.00 -17.13
C LEU A 215 2.56 -1.95 -17.84
N SER A 216 3.63 -2.42 -17.22
CA SER A 216 4.98 -2.43 -17.79
C SER A 216 5.23 -3.58 -18.77
N GLY A 217 4.21 -4.38 -19.13
CA GLY A 217 4.36 -5.53 -20.01
C GLY A 217 5.34 -6.57 -19.48
N GLY A 218 5.37 -6.78 -18.16
CA GLY A 218 6.23 -7.73 -17.48
C GLY A 218 7.67 -7.26 -17.24
N LYS A 219 7.98 -5.99 -17.51
CA LYS A 219 9.35 -5.46 -17.33
C LYS A 219 9.70 -5.15 -15.88
N ILE A 220 8.72 -4.76 -15.08
CA ILE A 220 8.85 -4.63 -13.63
C ILE A 220 8.16 -5.83 -13.01
N ALA A 221 8.90 -6.67 -12.30
CA ALA A 221 8.34 -7.80 -11.58
C ALA A 221 7.60 -7.33 -10.30
N PRO A 222 6.57 -8.04 -9.84
CA PRO A 222 5.97 -7.76 -8.55
C PRO A 222 6.97 -8.13 -7.44
N LEU A 223 6.98 -7.36 -6.35
CA LEU A 223 7.87 -7.64 -5.22
C LEU A 223 7.23 -8.65 -4.27
N TYR A 224 7.75 -9.86 -4.23
CA TYR A 224 7.35 -10.84 -3.22
C TYR A 224 7.88 -10.45 -1.85
N HIS A 225 7.04 -10.61 -0.84
CA HIS A 225 7.39 -10.31 0.55
C HIS A 225 6.62 -11.20 1.52
N GLN A 226 7.04 -11.17 2.77
CA GLN A 226 6.41 -11.87 3.89
C GLN A 226 6.64 -11.10 5.18
N VAL A 227 5.92 -11.44 6.24
CA VAL A 227 6.14 -10.85 7.57
C VAL A 227 6.52 -11.93 8.56
N ARG A 228 7.77 -11.90 9.02
CA ARG A 228 8.31 -12.82 10.03
C ARG A 228 7.79 -12.50 11.42
N ASN A 229 7.46 -13.53 12.18
CA ASN A 229 7.09 -13.42 13.58
C ASN A 229 8.34 -13.28 14.47
N HIS A 230 8.48 -12.13 15.10
CA HIS A 230 9.50 -11.87 16.10
C HIS A 230 8.95 -11.88 17.54
N GLY A 231 7.70 -12.33 17.72
CA GLY A 231 7.04 -12.35 19.05
C GLY A 231 6.66 -10.97 19.56
N LEU A 232 6.51 -9.99 18.69
CA LEU A 232 6.13 -8.62 19.05
C LEU A 232 4.61 -8.50 19.13
N SER A 233 4.11 -7.78 20.13
CA SER A 233 2.66 -7.62 20.40
C SER A 233 2.09 -6.29 19.92
N ASP A 234 2.92 -5.40 19.39
CA ASP A 234 2.56 -4.01 19.06
C ASP A 234 3.05 -3.58 17.69
N ARG A 235 3.39 -4.54 16.81
CA ARG A 235 3.81 -4.23 15.44
C ARG A 235 2.63 -3.72 14.61
N GLN A 236 2.84 -2.56 14.01
CA GLN A 236 1.90 -1.94 13.09
C GLN A 236 2.52 -1.82 11.70
N SER A 237 1.70 -1.90 10.67
CA SER A 237 2.08 -1.49 9.31
C SER A 237 0.93 -0.69 8.70
N LEU A 238 1.27 0.47 8.17
CA LEU A 238 0.34 1.32 7.44
C LEU A 238 0.70 1.26 5.96
N MET A 239 -0.25 0.80 5.15
CA MET A 239 -0.11 0.66 3.71
C MET A 239 -1.03 1.62 2.99
N TYR A 240 -0.57 2.15 1.85
CA TYR A 240 -1.38 2.77 0.83
C TYR A 240 -1.29 1.90 -0.42
N PHE A 241 -2.35 1.18 -0.69
CA PHE A 241 -2.52 0.34 -1.86
C PHE A 241 -3.00 1.19 -3.03
N VAL A 242 -2.16 1.36 -4.03
CA VAL A 242 -2.37 2.27 -5.15
C VAL A 242 -2.83 1.49 -6.37
N ASN A 243 -4.07 1.73 -6.80
CA ASN A 243 -4.66 1.10 -7.97
C ASN A 243 -5.11 2.14 -9.00
N PRO A 244 -4.92 1.88 -10.30
CA PRO A 244 -5.43 2.77 -11.34
C PRO A 244 -6.96 2.72 -11.38
N GLU A 245 -7.57 3.83 -11.77
CA GLU A 245 -9.00 3.91 -12.01
C GLU A 245 -9.40 3.09 -13.24
N VAL A 246 -10.57 2.45 -13.19
CA VAL A 246 -11.04 1.49 -14.23
C VAL A 246 -12.29 1.96 -14.98
N GLU A 247 -12.66 3.22 -14.85
CA GLU A 247 -13.84 3.81 -15.54
C GLU A 247 -13.68 3.83 -17.06
N ALA A 248 -12.44 3.83 -17.57
CA ALA A 248 -12.09 3.80 -18.99
C ALA A 248 -11.16 2.62 -19.29
N PRO A 249 -11.02 2.20 -20.55
CA PRO A 249 -10.04 1.19 -20.95
C PRO A 249 -8.63 1.56 -20.46
N LEU A 250 -7.96 0.62 -19.80
CA LEU A 250 -6.63 0.79 -19.22
C LEU A 250 -5.67 -0.18 -19.92
N PHE A 251 -4.79 0.35 -20.74
CA PHE A 251 -3.89 -0.46 -21.56
C PHE A 251 -2.47 -0.51 -20.99
N SER A 252 -1.82 -1.65 -21.20
CA SER A 252 -0.39 -1.81 -20.99
C SER A 252 0.39 -0.68 -21.68
N TRP A 253 1.49 -0.24 -21.07
CA TRP A 253 2.40 0.77 -21.64
C TRP A 253 3.23 0.23 -22.81
N ILE A 254 3.33 -1.08 -22.93
CA ILE A 254 4.13 -1.77 -23.96
C ILE A 254 3.20 -2.57 -24.84
N ASP A 255 3.41 -2.48 -26.14
CA ASP A 255 2.70 -3.30 -27.12
C ASP A 255 3.14 -4.76 -26.99
N SER A 256 2.18 -5.68 -27.11
CA SER A 256 2.45 -7.10 -27.26
C SER A 256 3.17 -7.39 -28.59
N PRO A 257 3.82 -8.54 -28.76
CA PRO A 257 4.53 -8.88 -30.01
C PRO A 257 3.67 -8.82 -31.27
N ASP A 258 2.34 -8.96 -31.14
CA ASP A 258 1.35 -8.84 -32.23
C ASP A 258 0.87 -7.39 -32.45
N GLY A 259 1.43 -6.41 -31.74
CA GLY A 259 1.06 -4.99 -31.80
C GLY A 259 -0.21 -4.62 -31.05
N THR A 260 -0.78 -5.54 -30.27
CA THR A 260 -1.93 -5.24 -29.41
C THR A 260 -1.49 -4.75 -28.03
N ARG A 261 -2.41 -4.06 -27.31
CA ARG A 261 -2.23 -3.70 -25.89
C ARG A 261 -3.29 -4.39 -25.07
N ALA A 262 -2.86 -5.05 -23.99
CA ALA A 262 -3.78 -5.68 -23.07
C ALA A 262 -4.57 -4.62 -22.26
N ASP A 263 -5.89 -4.79 -22.18
CA ASP A 263 -6.72 -4.05 -21.22
C ASP A 263 -6.67 -4.77 -19.88
N ILE A 264 -6.16 -4.09 -18.84
CA ILE A 264 -5.89 -4.68 -17.54
C ILE A 264 -6.95 -4.36 -16.49
N ARG A 265 -8.11 -3.81 -16.87
CA ARG A 265 -9.16 -3.40 -15.90
C ARG A 265 -9.63 -4.55 -15.01
N GLU A 266 -9.86 -5.72 -15.58
CA GLU A 266 -10.29 -6.91 -14.81
C GLU A 266 -9.23 -7.29 -13.76
N HIS A 267 -7.95 -7.21 -14.10
CA HIS A 267 -6.86 -7.48 -13.16
C HIS A 267 -6.90 -6.52 -11.97
N VAL A 268 -7.13 -5.23 -12.22
CA VAL A 268 -7.26 -4.22 -11.15
C VAL A 268 -8.46 -4.50 -10.25
N GLN A 269 -9.63 -4.79 -10.83
CA GLN A 269 -10.86 -5.07 -10.08
C GLN A 269 -10.75 -6.31 -9.20
N ASN A 270 -9.92 -7.26 -9.56
CA ASN A 270 -9.68 -8.48 -8.79
C ASN A 270 -8.58 -8.34 -7.72
N ALA A 271 -7.95 -7.19 -7.58
CA ALA A 271 -6.86 -6.97 -6.62
C ALA A 271 -7.22 -7.40 -5.17
N PRO A 272 -8.40 -7.08 -4.60
CA PRO A 272 -8.77 -7.53 -3.26
C PRO A 272 -8.80 -9.04 -3.09
N THR A 273 -9.13 -9.82 -4.13
CA THR A 273 -9.18 -11.28 -4.05
C THR A 273 -7.81 -11.92 -3.86
N MET A 274 -6.74 -11.21 -4.16
CA MET A 274 -5.37 -11.66 -3.91
C MET A 274 -5.04 -11.72 -2.41
N PHE A 275 -5.87 -11.09 -1.56
CA PHE A 275 -5.78 -11.14 -0.10
C PHE A 275 -6.92 -11.97 0.52
N GLY A 276 -7.53 -12.89 -0.23
CA GLY A 276 -8.63 -13.72 0.27
C GLY A 276 -9.93 -12.98 0.54
N LEU A 277 -10.10 -11.79 0.02
CA LEU A 277 -11.30 -10.98 0.17
C LEU A 277 -12.20 -11.06 -1.06
N PRO A 278 -13.53 -10.82 -0.90
CA PRO A 278 -14.40 -10.71 -2.06
C PRO A 278 -13.99 -9.53 -2.95
N PRO A 279 -14.26 -9.59 -4.29
CA PRO A 279 -14.03 -8.48 -5.19
C PRO A 279 -14.78 -7.23 -4.71
N VAL A 280 -14.13 -6.07 -4.84
CA VAL A 280 -14.80 -4.78 -4.64
C VAL A 280 -15.64 -4.48 -5.88
N GLU A 281 -16.87 -3.98 -5.68
CA GLU A 281 -17.68 -3.47 -6.80
C GLU A 281 -16.91 -2.37 -7.54
N ALA A 282 -17.06 -2.32 -8.86
CA ALA A 282 -16.42 -1.28 -9.68
C ALA A 282 -16.78 0.12 -9.16
N LEU A 283 -15.76 0.91 -8.92
CA LEU A 283 -15.87 2.29 -8.43
C LEU A 283 -16.05 3.26 -9.59
#